data_0aa62d3f006a0ef95feaa04df7cdec82
#
_entry.id   0aa62d3f006a0ef95feaa04df7cdec82
#
_cell.length_a   1.000
_cell.length_b   1.000
_cell.length_c   1.000
_cell.angle_alpha   90.00
_cell.angle_beta   90.00
_cell.angle_gamma   90.00
#
_symmetry.space_group_name_H-M   'P 1'
#
loop_
_entity.id
_entity.type
_entity.pdbx_description
1 polymer ?
#
loop_
_entity_poly.entity_id
_entity_poly.type
_entity_poly.pdbx_seq_one_letter_code
_entity_poly.pdbx_strand_id
1 'polypeptide(L)'
;NTIFLVLNDLLKEKVLITNSVLIKDIELLKSQAERCKEILLRLSKNPQNLKDNFFEKIRIIDLIKLNFEKFNDNRKLILNNDDFNKESKIFFKDEINYALGNIIQNAIIYSKLEIKIFLKIFKNEFTIKIEDDGDGFSREVLDKLGEPYISKNKKGMGLGIFIAKNLIENMKGNIIFYNSNN
;
A
#
# COMPACT_ATOMS: atom_id res chain seq x y z
N ASN A 1 -18.87 13.83 -3.38
CA ASN A 1 -19.16 14.69 -2.19
C ASN A 1 -20.39 14.23 -1.39
N THR A 2 -21.46 13.71 -2.02
CA THR A 2 -22.71 13.32 -1.34
C THR A 2 -22.51 12.21 -0.31
N ILE A 3 -21.73 11.17 -0.64
CA ILE A 3 -21.48 10.03 0.27
C ILE A 3 -20.80 10.51 1.57
N PHE A 4 -19.83 11.41 1.48
CA PHE A 4 -19.16 11.97 2.68
C PHE A 4 -20.08 12.82 3.55
N LEU A 5 -20.97 13.59 2.92
CA LEU A 5 -21.96 14.38 3.66
C LEU A 5 -22.89 13.46 4.45
N VAL A 6 -23.45 12.43 3.78
CA VAL A 6 -24.35 11.47 4.42
C VAL A 6 -23.64 10.71 5.56
N LEU A 7 -22.40 10.24 5.36
CA LEU A 7 -21.65 9.54 6.40
C LEU A 7 -21.30 10.46 7.60
N ASN A 8 -20.97 11.72 7.35
CA ASN A 8 -20.71 12.66 8.43
C ASN A 8 -21.99 13.06 9.19
N ASP A 9 -23.12 13.15 8.50
CA ASP A 9 -24.40 13.44 9.13
C ASP A 9 -24.88 12.25 9.96
N LEU A 10 -24.73 11.03 9.46
CA LEU A 10 -25.00 9.82 10.24
C LEU A 10 -24.15 9.73 11.52
N LEU A 11 -22.87 10.09 11.45
CA LEU A 11 -21.99 10.09 12.63
C LEU A 11 -22.40 11.15 13.69
N LYS A 12 -23.18 12.17 13.31
CA LYS A 12 -23.69 13.20 14.23
C LYS A 12 -25.03 12.83 14.88
N GLU A 13 -25.73 11.84 14.36
CA GLU A 13 -27.04 11.44 14.91
C GLU A 13 -26.90 10.81 16.31
N LYS A 14 -27.66 11.35 17.29
CA LYS A 14 -27.64 10.90 18.68
C LYS A 14 -27.99 9.41 18.87
N VAL A 15 -28.74 8.81 17.97
CA VAL A 15 -29.12 7.40 18.00
C VAL A 15 -27.92 6.48 17.76
N LEU A 16 -26.90 6.93 17.05
CA LEU A 16 -25.69 6.17 16.75
C LEU A 16 -24.67 6.17 17.89
N ILE A 17 -24.68 7.20 18.74
CA ILE A 17 -23.75 7.33 19.87
C ILE A 17 -23.88 6.17 20.87
N THR A 18 -25.01 5.51 20.93
CA THR A 18 -25.25 4.36 21.81
C THR A 18 -24.87 3.00 21.21
N ASN A 19 -24.59 2.92 19.90
CA ASN A 19 -24.24 1.67 19.23
C ASN A 19 -22.81 1.69 18.69
N SER A 20 -21.87 1.23 19.54
CA SER A 20 -20.45 1.22 19.20
C SER A 20 -20.08 0.38 17.97
N VAL A 21 -20.90 -0.61 17.61
CA VAL A 21 -20.69 -1.44 16.41
C VAL A 21 -21.02 -0.63 15.17
N LEU A 22 -22.17 0.06 15.19
CA LEU A 22 -22.63 0.85 14.06
C LEU A 22 -21.71 2.06 13.77
N ILE A 23 -21.16 2.69 14.82
CA ILE A 23 -20.15 3.73 14.67
C ILE A 23 -18.92 3.22 13.92
N LYS A 24 -18.40 2.06 14.33
CA LYS A 24 -17.24 1.43 13.68
C LYS A 24 -17.53 1.09 12.21
N ASP A 25 -18.72 0.62 11.91
CA ASP A 25 -19.12 0.30 10.54
C ASP A 25 -19.19 1.57 9.67
N ILE A 26 -19.73 2.67 10.21
CA ILE A 26 -19.79 3.96 9.50
C ILE A 26 -18.38 4.55 9.31
N GLU A 27 -17.50 4.48 10.31
CA GLU A 27 -16.11 4.91 10.18
C GLU A 27 -15.36 4.08 9.14
N LEU A 28 -15.63 2.77 9.09
CA LEU A 28 -15.09 1.89 8.07
C LEU A 28 -15.59 2.30 6.68
N LEU A 29 -16.89 2.51 6.50
CA LEU A 29 -17.47 2.97 5.24
C LEU A 29 -16.86 4.32 4.80
N LYS A 30 -16.69 5.25 5.72
CA LYS A 30 -16.04 6.54 5.46
C LYS A 30 -14.61 6.36 4.95
N SER A 31 -13.81 5.54 5.62
CA SER A 31 -12.43 5.27 5.23
C SER A 31 -12.35 4.61 3.83
N GLN A 32 -13.27 3.71 3.52
CA GLN A 32 -13.35 3.07 2.21
C GLN A 32 -13.79 4.04 1.10
N ALA A 33 -14.74 4.93 1.40
CA ALA A 33 -15.16 5.97 0.47
C ALA A 33 -14.03 6.99 0.18
N GLU A 34 -13.24 7.35 1.20
CA GLU A 34 -12.04 8.18 1.04
C GLU A 34 -11.02 7.51 0.12
N ARG A 35 -10.77 6.22 0.33
CA ARG A 35 -9.86 5.44 -0.50
C ARG A 35 -10.34 5.34 -1.95
N CYS A 36 -11.63 5.08 -2.17
CA CYS A 36 -12.22 5.09 -3.52
C CYS A 36 -12.05 6.45 -4.20
N LYS A 37 -12.30 7.53 -3.47
CA LYS A 37 -12.11 8.90 -3.97
C LYS A 37 -10.65 9.14 -4.39
N GLU A 38 -9.68 8.73 -3.57
CA GLU A 38 -8.27 8.86 -3.91
C GLU A 38 -7.91 8.09 -5.19
N ILE A 39 -8.39 6.85 -5.33
CA ILE A 39 -8.17 6.05 -6.53
C ILE A 39 -8.77 6.75 -7.76
N LEU A 40 -10.02 7.21 -7.68
CA LEU A 40 -10.69 7.91 -8.78
C LEU A 40 -9.98 9.22 -9.13
N LEU A 41 -9.55 10.01 -8.15
CA LEU A 41 -8.80 11.24 -8.40
C LEU A 41 -7.46 10.96 -9.10
N ARG A 42 -6.81 9.85 -8.79
CA ARG A 42 -5.57 9.45 -9.45
C ARG A 42 -5.79 8.95 -10.87
N LEU A 43 -6.85 8.18 -11.10
CA LEU A 43 -7.23 7.72 -12.44
C LEU A 43 -7.73 8.88 -13.33
N SER A 44 -8.34 9.91 -12.73
CA SER A 44 -8.86 11.09 -13.44
C SER A 44 -7.82 12.19 -13.66
N LYS A 45 -6.68 12.15 -12.98
CA LYS A 45 -5.57 13.07 -13.27
C LYS A 45 -5.02 12.73 -14.65
N ASN A 46 -5.45 13.50 -15.64
CA ASN A 46 -4.90 13.46 -16.98
C ASN A 46 -3.37 13.65 -16.90
N PRO A 47 -2.58 12.88 -17.68
CA PRO A 47 -1.11 13.03 -17.74
C PRO A 47 -0.64 14.45 -18.09
N GLN A 48 -1.53 15.29 -18.60
CA GLN A 48 -1.22 16.67 -19.01
C GLN A 48 -1.04 17.64 -17.83
N ASN A 49 -1.56 17.35 -16.63
CA ASN A 49 -1.39 18.19 -15.43
C ASN A 49 -0.22 17.78 -14.53
N LEU A 50 0.55 16.79 -14.96
CA LEU A 50 1.71 16.25 -14.24
C LEU A 50 3.03 16.95 -14.59
N LYS A 51 2.98 18.17 -15.18
CA LYS A 51 4.20 18.85 -15.65
C LYS A 51 5.16 19.27 -14.54
N ASP A 52 4.73 19.36 -13.28
CA ASP A 52 5.58 19.92 -12.23
C ASP A 52 6.33 18.91 -11.35
N ASN A 53 5.92 17.62 -11.32
CA ASN A 53 6.59 16.61 -10.47
C ASN A 53 7.42 15.57 -11.26
N PHE A 54 7.50 15.66 -12.60
CA PHE A 54 8.14 14.65 -13.44
C PHE A 54 9.67 14.63 -13.37
N PHE A 55 10.30 15.57 -12.69
CA PHE A 55 11.76 15.71 -12.71
C PHE A 55 12.45 15.48 -11.36
N GLU A 56 11.71 15.25 -10.30
CA GLU A 56 12.35 14.95 -9.02
C GLU A 56 12.81 13.50 -8.98
N LYS A 57 14.13 13.35 -8.83
CA LYS A 57 14.74 12.06 -8.55
C LYS A 57 14.76 11.82 -7.06
N ILE A 58 14.17 10.72 -6.61
CA ILE A 58 14.16 10.29 -5.23
C ILE A 58 15.03 9.04 -5.05
N ARG A 59 15.71 8.91 -3.93
CA ARG A 59 16.36 7.66 -3.58
C ARG A 59 15.30 6.62 -3.20
N ILE A 60 15.49 5.40 -3.65
CA ILE A 60 14.54 4.30 -3.37
C ILE A 60 14.37 4.10 -1.86
N ILE A 61 15.45 4.25 -1.10
CA ILE A 61 15.40 4.15 0.37
C ILE A 61 14.50 5.20 1.03
N ASP A 62 14.56 6.44 0.53
CA ASP A 62 13.73 7.52 1.09
C ASP A 62 12.24 7.27 0.78
N LEU A 63 11.95 6.73 -0.40
CA LEU A 63 10.60 6.36 -0.78
C LEU A 63 10.05 5.22 0.10
N ILE A 64 10.88 4.22 0.40
CA ILE A 64 10.52 3.12 1.30
C ILE A 64 10.24 3.65 2.71
N LYS A 65 11.16 4.45 3.27
CA LYS A 65 11.00 5.04 4.61
C LYS A 65 9.75 5.91 4.69
N LEU A 66 9.54 6.78 3.71
CA LEU A 66 8.36 7.64 3.63
C LEU A 66 7.05 6.84 3.68
N ASN A 67 6.99 5.71 2.96
CA ASN A 67 5.80 4.87 2.97
C ASN A 67 5.64 4.08 4.29
N PHE A 68 6.74 3.68 4.92
CA PHE A 68 6.69 3.02 6.23
C PHE A 68 6.23 3.98 7.33
N GLU A 69 6.79 5.17 7.39
CA GLU A 69 6.48 6.20 8.39
C GLU A 69 5.01 6.68 8.34
N LYS A 70 4.38 6.66 7.17
CA LYS A 70 2.95 7.02 7.02
C LYS A 70 2.01 6.21 7.91
N PHE A 71 2.40 4.99 8.27
CA PHE A 71 1.55 4.10 9.06
C PHE A 71 1.77 4.23 10.56
N ASN A 72 2.77 5.05 10.98
CA ASN A 72 3.11 5.31 12.39
C ASN A 72 3.07 4.02 13.25
N ASP A 73 3.69 2.97 12.73
CA ASP A 73 3.66 1.63 13.32
C ASP A 73 4.92 1.38 14.14
N ASN A 74 4.78 0.62 15.25
CA ASN A 74 5.87 0.29 16.16
C ASN A 74 6.73 -0.91 15.69
N ARG A 75 6.44 -1.49 14.55
CA ARG A 75 7.21 -2.62 14.02
C ARG A 75 8.60 -2.18 13.60
N LYS A 76 9.55 -3.08 13.75
CA LYS A 76 10.93 -2.82 13.39
C LYS A 76 11.12 -2.95 11.88
N LEU A 77 11.54 -1.85 11.25
CA LEU A 77 11.99 -1.87 9.86
C LEU A 77 13.48 -2.23 9.81
N ILE A 78 13.81 -3.32 9.14
CA ILE A 78 15.19 -3.77 8.92
C ILE A 78 15.51 -3.63 7.44
N LEU A 79 16.48 -2.77 7.13
CA LEU A 79 16.97 -2.58 5.77
C LEU A 79 18.24 -3.42 5.60
N ASN A 80 18.13 -4.51 4.85
CA ASN A 80 19.18 -5.47 4.64
C ASN A 80 19.72 -5.33 3.21
N ASN A 81 20.75 -4.54 2.98
CA ASN A 81 21.67 -4.69 1.87
C ASN A 81 22.65 -3.50 1.71
N ASP A 82 23.82 -3.75 1.13
CA ASP A 82 24.80 -2.72 0.78
C ASP A 82 24.29 -1.76 -0.31
N ASP A 83 23.31 -2.18 -1.11
CA ASP A 83 22.73 -1.35 -2.16
C ASP A 83 21.89 -0.17 -1.63
N PHE A 84 21.45 -0.21 -0.37
CA PHE A 84 20.81 0.95 0.27
C PHE A 84 21.77 2.13 0.49
N ASN A 85 23.07 1.87 0.54
CA ASN A 85 24.10 2.90 0.66
C ASN A 85 24.44 3.57 -0.68
N LYS A 86 24.00 3.00 -1.80
CA LYS A 86 24.19 3.60 -3.11
C LYS A 86 23.21 4.75 -3.30
N GLU A 87 23.71 5.88 -3.81
CA GLU A 87 22.87 7.04 -4.17
C GLU A 87 22.01 6.80 -5.41
N SER A 88 21.41 5.62 -5.52
CA SER A 88 20.58 5.30 -6.66
C SER A 88 19.25 6.03 -6.57
N LYS A 89 19.08 6.96 -7.49
CA LYS A 89 17.86 7.77 -7.61
C LYS A 89 17.05 7.29 -8.79
N ILE A 90 15.75 7.15 -8.56
CA ILE A 90 14.74 6.88 -9.59
C ILE A 90 13.94 8.15 -9.85
N PHE A 91 13.37 8.26 -11.03
CA PHE A 91 12.35 9.28 -11.26
C PHE A 91 11.14 8.98 -10.36
N PHE A 92 10.76 9.98 -9.59
CA PHE A 92 9.55 9.86 -8.76
C PHE A 92 8.34 9.70 -9.67
N LYS A 93 7.56 8.67 -9.40
CA LYS A 93 6.26 8.43 -10.02
C LYS A 93 5.26 8.11 -8.92
N ASP A 94 4.10 8.73 -9.00
CA ASP A 94 3.01 8.47 -8.05
C ASP A 94 2.63 6.99 -8.02
N GLU A 95 2.70 6.32 -9.17
CA GLU A 95 2.39 4.89 -9.31
C GLU A 95 3.33 4.01 -8.47
N ILE A 96 4.65 4.29 -8.50
CA ILE A 96 5.64 3.56 -7.68
C ILE A 96 5.37 3.79 -6.21
N ASN A 97 5.17 5.05 -5.82
CA ASN A 97 4.89 5.42 -4.43
C ASN A 97 3.62 4.72 -3.91
N TYR A 98 2.59 4.67 -4.74
CA TYR A 98 1.32 4.05 -4.37
C TYR A 98 1.41 2.52 -4.30
N ALA A 99 2.08 1.91 -5.26
CA ALA A 99 2.30 0.47 -5.27
C ALA A 99 3.10 0.03 -4.04
N LEU A 100 4.22 0.70 -3.75
CA LEU A 100 5.02 0.44 -2.55
C LEU A 100 4.22 0.65 -1.27
N GLY A 101 3.44 1.73 -1.18
CA GLY A 101 2.59 2.01 -0.03
C GLY A 101 1.60 0.87 0.26
N ASN A 102 0.94 0.32 -0.76
CA ASN A 102 0.03 -0.81 -0.57
C ASN A 102 0.74 -2.09 -0.13
N ILE A 103 1.93 -2.38 -0.67
CA ILE A 103 2.71 -3.57 -0.32
C ILE A 103 3.24 -3.44 1.11
N ILE A 104 3.82 -2.29 1.47
CA ILE A 104 4.33 -2.01 2.82
C ILE A 104 3.19 -2.06 3.84
N GLN A 105 2.04 -1.46 3.54
CA GLN A 105 0.86 -1.53 4.39
C GLN A 105 0.43 -2.97 4.67
N ASN A 106 0.43 -3.81 3.65
CA ASN A 106 0.13 -5.23 3.84
C ASN A 106 1.17 -5.90 4.74
N ALA A 107 2.45 -5.70 4.49
CA ALA A 107 3.51 -6.24 5.34
C ALA A 107 3.31 -5.80 6.81
N ILE A 108 2.98 -4.52 7.05
CA ILE A 108 2.69 -4.01 8.40
C ILE A 108 1.48 -4.72 9.01
N ILE A 109 0.37 -4.87 8.28
CA ILE A 109 -0.86 -5.48 8.80
C ILE A 109 -0.65 -6.94 9.21
N TYR A 110 0.17 -7.68 8.47
CA TYR A 110 0.34 -9.12 8.67
C TYR A 110 1.58 -9.49 9.47
N SER A 111 2.58 -8.61 9.60
CA SER A 111 3.76 -8.85 10.43
C SER A 111 3.42 -8.89 11.94
N LYS A 112 4.25 -9.60 12.69
CA LYS A 112 4.18 -9.66 14.15
C LYS A 112 5.07 -8.60 14.79
N LEU A 113 6.34 -8.56 14.43
CA LEU A 113 7.35 -7.73 15.07
C LEU A 113 8.21 -6.94 14.08
N GLU A 114 8.59 -7.55 12.96
CA GLU A 114 9.58 -6.96 12.07
C GLU A 114 9.26 -7.12 10.58
N ILE A 115 9.75 -6.19 9.79
CA ILE A 115 9.69 -6.21 8.34
C ILE A 115 11.10 -6.02 7.81
N LYS A 116 11.54 -6.95 6.97
CA LYS A 116 12.86 -6.91 6.30
C LYS A 116 12.69 -6.48 4.86
N ILE A 117 13.46 -5.47 4.45
CA ILE A 117 13.46 -5.01 3.07
C ILE A 117 14.86 -5.16 2.50
N PHE A 118 14.94 -5.79 1.34
CA PHE A 118 16.17 -6.01 0.58
C PHE A 118 16.07 -5.23 -0.73
N LEU A 119 17.12 -4.49 -1.07
CA LEU A 119 17.22 -3.76 -2.32
C LEU A 119 18.38 -4.32 -3.15
N LYS A 120 18.11 -4.66 -4.40
CA LYS A 120 19.15 -4.97 -5.40
C LYS A 120 19.00 -4.02 -6.58
N ILE A 121 20.11 -3.43 -7.00
CA ILE A 121 20.16 -2.50 -8.13
C ILE A 121 21.13 -3.07 -9.15
N PHE A 122 20.63 -3.29 -10.36
CA PHE A 122 21.44 -3.80 -11.46
C PHE A 122 21.15 -2.99 -12.74
N LYS A 123 22.16 -2.25 -13.20
CA LYS A 123 22.03 -1.37 -14.39
C LYS A 123 20.83 -0.43 -14.30
N ASN A 124 19.79 -0.69 -15.10
CA ASN A 124 18.59 0.12 -15.20
C ASN A 124 17.38 -0.49 -14.48
N GLU A 125 17.60 -1.55 -13.72
CA GLU A 125 16.54 -2.27 -13.00
C GLU A 125 16.83 -2.27 -11.50
N PHE A 126 15.79 -2.36 -10.71
CA PHE A 126 15.90 -2.59 -9.28
C PHE A 126 14.87 -3.63 -8.84
N THR A 127 15.23 -4.38 -7.83
CA THR A 127 14.35 -5.34 -7.18
C THR A 127 14.22 -4.97 -5.71
N ILE A 128 13.00 -4.86 -5.23
CA ILE A 128 12.69 -4.70 -3.81
C ILE A 128 12.04 -5.99 -3.34
N LYS A 129 12.65 -6.67 -2.38
CA LYS A 129 12.07 -7.81 -1.68
C LYS A 129 11.61 -7.34 -0.30
N ILE A 130 10.35 -7.57 0.03
CA ILE A 130 9.74 -7.21 1.32
C ILE A 130 9.31 -8.51 1.98
N GLU A 131 9.82 -8.77 3.17
CA GLU A 131 9.51 -9.94 3.99
C GLU A 131 8.92 -9.46 5.32
N ASP A 132 7.81 -10.05 5.71
CA ASP A 132 7.23 -9.91 7.05
C ASP A 132 7.39 -11.22 7.83
N ASP A 133 7.33 -11.13 9.15
CA ASP A 133 7.40 -12.26 10.08
C ASP A 133 6.01 -12.79 10.47
N GLY A 134 5.03 -12.57 9.61
CA GLY A 134 3.65 -13.03 9.79
C GLY A 134 3.47 -14.53 9.56
N ASP A 135 2.23 -14.99 9.68
CA ASP A 135 1.88 -16.41 9.51
C ASP A 135 1.88 -16.88 8.04
N GLY A 136 2.19 -15.97 7.11
CA GLY A 136 2.14 -16.21 5.68
C GLY A 136 0.72 -16.39 5.14
N PHE A 137 0.64 -16.78 3.88
CA PHE A 137 -0.61 -17.01 3.17
C PHE A 137 -0.92 -18.50 3.08
N SER A 138 -2.20 -18.89 3.20
CA SER A 138 -2.61 -20.22 2.78
C SER A 138 -2.38 -20.40 1.28
N ARG A 139 -2.23 -21.64 0.82
CA ARG A 139 -1.99 -21.91 -0.60
C ARG A 139 -3.10 -21.34 -1.49
N GLU A 140 -4.35 -21.49 -1.07
CA GLU A 140 -5.51 -20.96 -1.80
C GLU A 140 -5.49 -19.42 -1.95
N VAL A 141 -5.00 -18.71 -0.93
CA VAL A 141 -4.87 -17.25 -0.97
C VAL A 141 -3.68 -16.86 -1.82
N LEU A 142 -2.55 -17.57 -1.68
CA LEU A 142 -1.32 -17.27 -2.42
C LEU A 142 -1.53 -17.41 -3.94
N ASP A 143 -2.24 -18.45 -4.36
CA ASP A 143 -2.55 -18.70 -5.78
C ASP A 143 -3.43 -17.60 -6.41
N LYS A 144 -4.16 -16.87 -5.59
CA LYS A 144 -5.08 -15.78 -6.01
C LYS A 144 -4.57 -14.38 -5.64
N LEU A 145 -3.38 -14.27 -5.04
CA LEU A 145 -2.84 -12.97 -4.66
C LEU A 145 -2.65 -12.08 -5.90
N GLY A 146 -3.17 -10.87 -5.80
CA GLY A 146 -3.21 -9.93 -6.93
C GLY A 146 -4.49 -9.99 -7.75
N GLU A 147 -5.46 -10.85 -7.41
CA GLU A 147 -6.84 -10.73 -7.86
C GLU A 147 -7.62 -9.75 -6.95
N PRO A 148 -8.65 -9.08 -7.48
CA PRO A 148 -9.46 -8.18 -6.66
C PRO A 148 -10.26 -8.95 -5.61
N TYR A 149 -10.49 -8.28 -4.47
CA TYR A 149 -11.32 -8.79 -3.35
C TYR A 149 -10.75 -10.00 -2.60
N ILE A 150 -9.49 -10.35 -2.81
CA ILE A 150 -8.81 -11.39 -2.05
C ILE A 150 -8.25 -10.77 -0.77
N SER A 151 -8.82 -11.11 0.37
CA SER A 151 -8.36 -10.67 1.69
C SER A 151 -8.62 -11.74 2.75
N LYS A 152 -7.61 -12.05 3.56
CA LYS A 152 -7.75 -12.89 4.76
C LYS A 152 -8.42 -12.10 5.91
N ASN A 153 -8.32 -10.77 5.87
CA ASN A 153 -8.83 -9.91 6.91
C ASN A 153 -10.18 -9.30 6.48
N LYS A 154 -11.24 -9.57 7.26
CA LYS A 154 -12.58 -9.01 7.03
C LYS A 154 -12.64 -7.46 7.08
N LYS A 155 -11.60 -6.80 7.59
CA LYS A 155 -11.49 -5.34 7.66
C LYS A 155 -10.94 -4.68 6.40
N GLY A 156 -10.42 -5.45 5.43
CA GLY A 156 -9.87 -4.93 4.20
C GLY A 156 -10.63 -5.42 2.96
N MET A 157 -10.78 -4.57 1.95
CA MET A 157 -11.46 -4.92 0.68
C MET A 157 -10.66 -5.89 -0.21
N GLY A 158 -9.42 -6.23 0.14
CA GLY A 158 -8.56 -7.06 -0.72
C GLY A 158 -8.16 -6.39 -2.05
N LEU A 159 -8.18 -5.06 -2.12
CA LEU A 159 -7.83 -4.31 -3.33
C LEU A 159 -6.40 -3.79 -3.35
N GLY A 160 -5.73 -3.70 -2.19
CA GLY A 160 -4.40 -3.07 -2.11
C GLY A 160 -3.35 -3.77 -2.97
N ILE A 161 -3.24 -5.09 -2.86
CA ILE A 161 -2.30 -5.89 -3.66
C ILE A 161 -2.68 -5.92 -5.14
N PHE A 162 -3.97 -6.03 -5.45
CA PHE A 162 -4.47 -5.95 -6.82
C PHE A 162 -4.07 -4.64 -7.50
N ILE A 163 -4.25 -3.50 -6.81
CA ILE A 163 -3.87 -2.18 -7.34
C ILE A 163 -2.35 -2.09 -7.50
N ALA A 164 -1.59 -2.53 -6.49
CA ALA A 164 -0.13 -2.53 -6.56
C ALA A 164 0.40 -3.34 -7.74
N LYS A 165 -0.16 -4.54 -7.96
CA LYS A 165 0.19 -5.40 -9.09
C LYS A 165 -0.07 -4.69 -10.43
N ASN A 166 -1.27 -4.18 -10.64
CA ASN A 166 -1.61 -3.48 -11.88
C ASN A 166 -0.70 -2.27 -12.14
N LEU A 167 -0.40 -1.47 -11.11
CA LEU A 167 0.50 -0.33 -11.26
C LEU A 167 1.92 -0.75 -11.65
N ILE A 168 2.45 -1.81 -11.04
CA ILE A 168 3.78 -2.34 -11.34
C ILE A 168 3.81 -2.91 -12.77
N GLU A 169 2.82 -3.70 -13.16
CA GLU A 169 2.72 -4.29 -14.49
C GLU A 169 2.57 -3.20 -15.59
N ASN A 170 1.78 -2.16 -15.35
CA ASN A 170 1.67 -1.01 -16.25
C ASN A 170 2.99 -0.26 -16.44
N MET A 171 3.86 -0.29 -15.44
CA MET A 171 5.22 0.25 -15.52
C MET A 171 6.22 -0.75 -16.13
N LYS A 172 5.75 -1.90 -16.66
CA LYS A 172 6.56 -3.00 -17.19
C LYS A 172 7.44 -3.68 -16.12
N GLY A 173 7.07 -3.58 -14.86
CA GLY A 173 7.65 -4.32 -13.77
C GLY A 173 6.95 -5.66 -13.58
N ASN A 174 7.46 -6.45 -12.64
CA ASN A 174 6.88 -7.71 -12.22
C ASN A 174 6.77 -7.76 -10.70
N ILE A 175 5.77 -8.47 -10.18
CA ILE A 175 5.60 -8.72 -8.75
C ILE A 175 5.37 -10.22 -8.52
N ILE A 176 6.05 -10.78 -7.53
CA ILE A 176 5.96 -12.19 -7.17
C ILE A 176 5.66 -12.27 -5.68
N PHE A 177 4.72 -13.15 -5.32
CA PHE A 177 4.35 -13.43 -3.94
C PHE A 177 4.71 -14.87 -3.60
N TYR A 178 5.29 -15.07 -2.42
CA TYR A 178 5.62 -16.40 -1.92
C TYR A 178 5.72 -16.40 -0.39
N ASN A 179 5.53 -17.56 0.20
CA ASN A 179 5.90 -17.76 1.59
C ASN A 179 7.38 -18.12 1.64
N SER A 180 8.16 -17.47 2.51
CA SER A 180 9.52 -17.92 2.80
C SER A 180 9.44 -19.26 3.54
N ASN A 181 10.16 -20.27 3.05
CA ASN A 181 10.35 -21.49 3.82
C ASN A 181 11.19 -21.13 5.06
N ASN A 182 10.61 -21.27 6.23
CA ASN A 182 11.33 -21.28 7.50
C ASN A 182 11.97 -22.63 7.72
#